data_09365f359d939e2d8227a75656596f46
#
_entry.id   09365f359d939e2d8227a75656596f46
#
_cell.length_a   1.000
_cell.length_b   1.000
_cell.length_c   1.000
_cell.angle_alpha   90.00
_cell.angle_beta   90.00
_cell.angle_gamma   90.00
#
_symmetry.space_group_name_H-M   'P 1'
#
loop_
_entity.id
_entity.type
_entity.pdbx_description
1 polymer ?
#
loop_
_entity_poly.entity_id
_entity_poly.type
_entity_poly.pdbx_seq_one_letter_code
_entity_poly.pdbx_strand_id
1 'polypeptide(L)' 'MCLAIPGKILSIEGNIAKIDYGDGTIKNADISLVEASVGEYVIVHAGFAIQVLDKKEAEETIELFKQILEADNA' A
#
# COMPACT_ATOMS: atom_id res chain seq x y z
N MET A 1 -13.79 -1.80 10.84
CA MET A 1 -12.42 -2.32 10.72
C MET A 1 -11.83 -1.97 9.38
N CYS A 2 -10.69 -1.33 9.38
CA CYS A 2 -10.05 -0.92 8.12
C CYS A 2 -9.24 -2.07 7.55
N LEU A 3 -9.63 -2.54 6.38
CA LEU A 3 -8.80 -3.43 5.60
C LEU A 3 -7.85 -2.55 4.79
N ALA A 4 -6.72 -2.24 5.38
CA ALA A 4 -5.71 -1.42 4.74
C ALA A 4 -4.76 -2.32 3.96
N ILE A 5 -4.86 -2.30 2.64
CA ILE A 5 -3.98 -3.06 1.77
C ILE A 5 -2.72 -2.22 1.51
N PRO A 6 -1.53 -2.77 1.74
CA PRO A 6 -0.30 -2.05 1.44
C PRO A 6 -0.17 -1.76 -0.05
N GLY A 7 0.27 -0.56 -0.37
CA GLY A 7 0.55 -0.18 -1.75
C GLY A 7 2.01 0.19 -1.91
N LYS A 8 2.56 -0.10 -3.08
CA LYS A 8 3.94 0.20 -3.41
C LYS A 8 4.05 1.57 -4.05
N ILE A 9 4.98 2.39 -3.58
CA ILE A 9 5.22 3.71 -4.15
C ILE A 9 5.96 3.56 -5.48
N LEU A 10 5.35 4.01 -6.55
CA LEU A 10 5.94 3.97 -7.89
C LEU A 10 6.72 5.25 -8.18
N SER A 11 6.19 6.39 -7.77
CA SER A 11 6.83 7.69 -7.98
C SER A 11 6.35 8.67 -6.94
N ILE A 12 7.15 9.70 -6.71
CA ILE A 12 6.81 10.77 -5.76
C ILE A 12 7.01 12.11 -6.44
N GLU A 13 6.02 12.99 -6.27
CA GLU A 13 6.07 14.33 -6.80
C GLU A 13 5.56 15.27 -5.69
N GLY A 14 6.48 16.00 -5.07
CA GLY A 14 6.15 16.80 -3.91
C GLY A 14 5.71 15.92 -2.75
N ASN A 15 4.49 16.13 -2.26
CA ASN A 15 3.90 15.33 -1.19
C ASN A 15 2.95 14.27 -1.70
N ILE A 16 2.86 14.08 -3.02
CA ILE A 16 1.94 13.12 -3.62
C ILE A 16 2.73 11.98 -4.23
N ALA A 17 2.31 10.76 -3.91
CA ALA A 17 2.91 9.56 -4.46
C ALA A 17 1.89 8.79 -5.28
N LYS A 18 2.36 8.13 -6.32
CA LYS A 18 1.55 7.16 -7.05
C LYS A 18 1.74 5.80 -6.41
N ILE A 19 0.63 5.20 -6.03
CA ILE A 19 0.61 3.95 -5.28
C ILE A 19 0.02 2.84 -6.13
N ASP A 20 0.76 1.75 -6.27
CA ASP A 20 0.33 0.55 -6.98
C ASP A 20 -0.13 -0.48 -5.94
N TYR A 21 -1.40 -0.86 -6.01
CA TYR A 21 -2.00 -1.82 -5.07
C TYR A 21 -1.88 -3.27 -5.53
N GLY A 22 -1.23 -3.51 -6.66
CA GLY A 22 -0.90 -4.86 -7.09
C GLY A 22 -1.94 -5.56 -7.96
N ASP A 23 -3.11 -4.94 -8.13
CA ASP A 23 -4.20 -5.49 -8.95
C ASP A 23 -4.45 -4.67 -10.22
N GLY A 24 -3.48 -3.87 -10.62
CA GLY A 24 -3.61 -2.92 -11.71
C GLY A 24 -4.17 -1.57 -11.29
N THR A 25 -4.57 -1.42 -10.05
CA THR A 25 -5.08 -0.16 -9.51
C THR A 25 -3.93 0.73 -9.08
N ILE A 26 -3.85 1.92 -9.67
CA ILE A 26 -2.86 2.93 -9.30
C ILE A 26 -3.62 4.18 -8.87
N LYS A 27 -3.33 4.66 -7.67
CA LYS A 27 -3.97 5.85 -7.12
C LYS A 27 -2.93 6.78 -6.50
N ASN A 28 -3.28 8.05 -6.42
CA ASN A 28 -2.45 9.03 -5.74
C ASN A 28 -2.75 9.04 -4.25
N ALA A 29 -1.72 9.25 -3.44
CA ALA A 29 -1.87 9.39 -2.00
C ALA A 29 -0.95 10.49 -1.50
N ASP A 30 -1.38 11.16 -0.44
CA ASP A 30 -0.58 12.18 0.22
C ASP A 30 0.36 11.50 1.21
N ILE A 31 1.66 11.72 1.06
CA ILE A 31 2.68 11.11 1.91
C ILE A 31 3.31 12.11 2.89
N SER A 32 2.64 13.23 3.14
CA SER A 32 3.17 14.26 4.05
C SER A 32 3.23 13.81 5.51
N LEU A 33 2.47 12.78 5.88
CA LEU A 33 2.42 12.27 7.26
C LEU A 33 3.51 11.24 7.56
N VAL A 34 4.23 10.76 6.55
CA VAL A 34 5.26 9.72 6.70
C VAL A 34 6.51 10.10 5.91
N GLU A 35 7.61 9.46 6.23
CA GLU A 35 8.82 9.56 5.43
C GLU A 35 8.92 8.28 4.58
N ALA A 36 8.64 8.41 3.31
CA ALA A 36 8.61 7.28 2.40
C ALA A 36 9.39 7.59 1.12
N SER A 37 9.93 6.55 0.52
CA SER A 37 10.70 6.65 -0.73
C SER A 37 10.11 5.74 -1.79
N VAL A 38 10.47 6.01 -3.05
CA VAL A 38 10.07 5.16 -4.17
C VAL A 38 10.51 3.72 -3.92
N GLY A 39 9.61 2.78 -4.16
CA GLY A 39 9.85 1.36 -3.94
C GLY A 39 9.42 0.85 -2.56
N GLU A 40 9.12 1.75 -1.64
CA GLU A 40 8.62 1.36 -0.32
C GLU A 40 7.13 1.09 -0.36
N TYR A 41 6.64 0.33 0.62
CA TYR A 41 5.22 0.05 0.77
C TYR A 41 4.64 0.92 1.88
N VAL A 42 3.42 1.39 1.67
CA VAL A 42 2.72 2.23 2.65
C VAL A 42 1.29 1.74 2.83
N ILE A 43 0.74 2.00 3.99
CA ILE A 43 -0.68 1.83 4.26
C ILE A 43 -1.35 3.17 3.98
N VAL A 44 -2.36 3.17 3.11
CA VAL A 44 -3.11 4.38 2.74
C VAL A 44 -4.51 4.28 3.31
N HIS A 45 -4.93 5.33 3.99
CA HIS A 45 -6.27 5.45 4.55
C HIS A 45 -6.79 6.85 4.28
N ALA A 46 -7.98 6.94 3.68
CA ALA A 46 -8.63 8.21 3.34
C ALA A 46 -7.74 9.13 2.48
N GLY A 47 -6.93 8.54 1.59
CA GLY A 47 -6.06 9.30 0.70
C GLY A 47 -4.71 9.70 1.29
N PHE A 48 -4.44 9.35 2.54
CA PHE A 48 -3.18 9.65 3.21
C PHE A 48 -2.42 8.37 3.53
N ALA A 49 -1.12 8.37 3.23
CA ALA A 49 -0.24 7.31 3.72
C ALA A 49 -0.02 7.53 5.22
N ILE A 50 -0.39 6.57 6.02
CA ILE A 50 -0.34 6.68 7.49
C ILE A 50 0.76 5.85 8.11
N GLN A 51 1.35 4.93 7.36
CA GLN A 51 2.39 4.06 7.87
C GLN A 51 3.26 3.56 6.72
N VAL A 52 4.57 3.53 6.94
CA VAL A 52 5.51 2.92 6.00
C VAL A 52 5.79 1.50 6.48
N LEU A 53 5.69 0.54 5.58
CA LEU A 53 5.97 -0.85 5.88
C LEU A 53 7.31 -1.27 5.30
N ASP A 54 8.01 -2.13 6.02
CA ASP A 54 9.13 -2.84 5.48
C ASP A 54 8.66 -3.72 4.32
N LYS A 55 9.46 -3.83 3.26
CA LYS A 55 9.11 -4.61 2.07
C LYS A 55 8.68 -6.03 2.42
N LYS A 56 9.40 -6.67 3.33
CA LYS A 56 9.10 -8.02 3.75
C LYS A 56 7.75 -8.11 4.46
N GLU A 57 7.45 -7.18 5.36
CA GLU A 57 6.17 -7.12 6.06
C GLU A 57 5.02 -6.91 5.09
N ALA A 58 5.22 -6.02 4.11
CA ALA A 58 4.21 -5.73 3.11
C ALA A 58 3.91 -6.96 2.25
N GLU A 59 4.93 -7.66 1.82
CA GLU A 59 4.76 -8.88 1.02
C GLU A 59 4.02 -9.96 1.79
N GLU A 60 4.35 -10.16 3.06
CA GLU A 60 3.66 -11.11 3.92
C GLU A 60 2.20 -10.73 4.11
N THR A 61 1.91 -9.46 4.31
CA THR A 61 0.54 -8.97 4.48
C THR A 61 -0.29 -9.18 3.21
N ILE A 62 0.28 -8.86 2.07
CA ILE A 62 -0.39 -9.05 0.77
C ILE A 62 -0.68 -10.53 0.54
N GLU A 63 0.27 -11.39 0.85
CA GLU A 63 0.09 -12.83 0.68
C GLU A 63 -1.02 -13.36 1.59
N LEU A 64 -1.10 -12.88 2.83
CA LEU A 64 -2.18 -13.26 3.74
C LEU A 64 -3.55 -12.85 3.19
N PHE A 65 -3.67 -11.64 2.65
CA PHE A 65 -4.91 -11.20 2.03
C PHE A 65 -5.29 -12.08 0.85
N LYS A 66 -4.33 -12.45 0.03
CA LYS A 66 -4.59 -13.36 -1.09
C LYS A 66 -5.10 -14.70 -0.63
N GLN A 67 -4.50 -15.26 0.42
CA GLN A 67 -4.93 -16.54 0.98
C GLN A 67 -6.35 -16.47 1.53
N ILE A 68 -6.69 -15.39 2.20
CA ILE A 68 -8.04 -15.19 2.72
C ILE A 68 -9.06 -15.11 1.60
N LEU A 69 -8.75 -14.35 0.55
CA LEU A 69 -9.64 -14.20 -0.61
C LEU A 69 -9.81 -15.51 -1.35
N GLU A 70 -8.74 -16.28 -1.51
CA GLU A 70 -8.81 -17.59 -2.17
C GLU A 70 -9.63 -18.57 -1.35
N ALA A 71 -9.52 -18.56 -0.04
CA ALA A 71 -10.31 -19.41 0.85
C ALA A 71 -11.80 -19.09 0.74
N ASP A 72 -12.15 -17.82 0.60
CA ASP A 72 -13.54 -17.40 0.43
C ASP A 72 -14.14 -17.84 -0.92
N ASN A 73 -13.29 -18.02 -1.92
CA ASN A 73 -13.71 -18.41 -3.26
C ASN A 73 -13.69 -19.92 -3.49
N ALA A 74 -13.29 -20.66 -2.51
CA ALA A 74 -13.20 -22.12 -2.63
C ALA A 74 -14.54 -22.83 -2.49
#